data_d643f9cd72d3abd14691fb9741538d80
#
_entry.id   d643f9cd72d3abd14691fb9741538d80
#
_cell.length_a   1.000
_cell.length_b   1.000
_cell.length_c   1.000
_cell.angle_alpha   90.00
_cell.angle_beta   90.00
_cell.angle_gamma   90.00
#
_symmetry.space_group_name_H-M   'P 1'
#
loop_
_entity.id
_entity.type
_entity.pdbx_description
1 polymer ?
#
loop_
_entity_poly.entity_id
_entity_poly.type
_entity_poly.pdbx_seq_one_letter_code
_entity_poly.pdbx_strand_id
1 'polypeptide(L)'
;MTGWDTRLDPPDGPVARVLLREYMAEMVRRWYGRPERPGEVDAALTEMPSDDLAPPTGLLMTAHHDGLPAGCAGLRWRPGWAELTRLYVRPAHRGAGGGAALLAAAEAYAVDAGAARIRLDTRSDLVEARALYARHGYREIPAYTSGPYAQHWFEKSLPARVDDAATPR
;
A
#
# COMPACT_ATOMS: atom_id res chain seq x y z
N MET A 1 -22.74 5.35 -1.29
CA MET A 1 -21.46 6.10 -1.28
C MET A 1 -20.62 5.53 -0.16
N THR A 2 -19.36 5.23 -0.42
CA THR A 2 -18.47 4.59 0.56
C THR A 2 -17.93 5.55 1.61
N GLY A 3 -18.07 6.86 1.41
CA GLY A 3 -17.46 7.86 2.30
C GLY A 3 -15.93 7.90 2.29
N TRP A 4 -15.28 7.17 1.39
CA TRP A 4 -13.84 7.10 1.27
C TRP A 4 -13.32 8.09 0.22
N ASP A 5 -12.28 8.82 0.59
CA ASP A 5 -11.54 9.74 -0.25
C ASP A 5 -10.05 9.46 -0.13
N THR A 6 -9.35 9.38 -1.25
CA THR A 6 -7.90 9.16 -1.28
C THR A 6 -7.19 10.38 -1.83
N ARG A 7 -6.05 10.72 -1.25
CA ARG A 7 -5.24 11.87 -1.62
C ARG A 7 -3.78 11.50 -1.71
N LEU A 8 -3.06 12.12 -2.64
CA LEU A 8 -1.61 12.09 -2.59
C LEU A 8 -1.13 12.91 -1.41
N ASP A 9 -0.16 12.37 -0.68
CA ASP A 9 0.38 13.01 0.51
C ASP A 9 1.88 12.67 0.60
N PRO A 10 2.75 13.66 0.85
CA PRO A 10 4.17 13.35 1.03
C PRO A 10 4.37 12.50 2.31
N PRO A 11 5.32 11.55 2.30
CA PRO A 11 5.51 10.64 3.44
C PRO A 11 5.95 11.34 4.73
N ASP A 12 6.47 12.55 4.63
CA ASP A 12 6.82 13.40 5.77
C ASP A 12 5.70 14.36 6.20
N GLY A 13 4.56 14.34 5.52
CA GLY A 13 3.39 15.13 5.90
C GLY A 13 2.83 14.71 7.27
N PRO A 14 2.13 15.59 7.98
CA PRO A 14 1.70 15.33 9.35
C PRO A 14 0.74 14.14 9.47
N VAL A 15 -0.22 13.99 8.55
CA VAL A 15 -1.15 12.85 8.54
C VAL A 15 -0.43 11.56 8.14
N ALA A 16 0.40 11.63 7.10
CA ALA A 16 1.16 10.48 6.60
C ALA A 16 2.10 9.92 7.68
N ARG A 17 2.81 10.77 8.39
CA ARG A 17 3.70 10.34 9.49
C ARG A 17 2.97 9.56 10.57
N VAL A 18 1.79 10.02 10.96
CA VAL A 18 0.97 9.33 11.98
C VAL A 18 0.53 7.96 11.46
N LEU A 19 0.00 7.89 10.26
CA LEU A 19 -0.48 6.63 9.67
C LEU A 19 0.66 5.63 9.44
N LEU A 20 1.80 6.07 8.94
CA LEU A 20 2.96 5.21 8.74
C LEU A 20 3.50 4.68 10.07
N ARG A 21 3.49 5.49 11.12
CA ARG A 21 3.89 5.05 12.45
C ARG A 21 2.93 4.03 13.02
N GLU A 22 1.63 4.24 12.88
CA GLU A 22 0.60 3.28 13.30
C GLU A 22 0.72 1.95 12.55
N TYR A 23 0.92 2.02 11.23
CA TYR A 23 1.21 0.84 10.40
C TYR A 23 2.40 0.06 10.96
N MET A 24 3.51 0.74 11.18
CA MET A 24 4.73 0.09 11.66
C MET A 24 4.56 -0.50 13.07
N ALA A 25 3.86 0.20 13.95
CA ALA A 25 3.54 -0.30 15.27
C ALA A 25 2.72 -1.60 15.21
N GLU A 26 1.73 -1.67 14.33
CA GLU A 26 0.97 -2.91 14.12
C GLU A 26 1.86 -4.03 13.57
N MET A 27 2.76 -3.73 12.64
CA MET A 27 3.70 -4.72 12.10
C MET A 27 4.62 -5.28 13.18
N VAL A 28 5.12 -4.43 14.05
CA VAL A 28 5.95 -4.83 15.20
C VAL A 28 5.17 -5.71 16.18
N ARG A 29 3.98 -5.29 16.57
CA ARG A 29 3.12 -6.08 17.49
C ARG A 29 2.82 -7.47 16.94
N ARG A 30 2.43 -7.55 15.68
CA ARG A 30 2.10 -8.83 15.03
C ARG A 30 3.33 -9.73 14.88
N TRP A 31 4.48 -9.15 14.58
CA TRP A 31 5.72 -9.91 14.43
C TRP A 31 6.14 -10.59 15.71
N TYR A 32 6.11 -9.85 16.84
CA TYR A 32 6.50 -10.37 18.14
C TYR A 32 5.36 -11.07 18.90
N GLY A 33 4.11 -10.91 18.47
CA GLY A 33 2.94 -11.45 19.17
C GLY A 33 2.70 -10.82 20.54
N ARG A 34 3.13 -9.56 20.72
CA ARG A 34 3.02 -8.79 21.97
C ARG A 34 2.98 -7.29 21.68
N PRO A 35 2.58 -6.45 22.64
CA PRO A 35 2.71 -5.00 22.48
C PRO A 35 4.15 -4.58 22.21
N GLU A 36 4.31 -3.52 21.43
CA GLU A 36 5.61 -2.96 21.12
C GLU A 36 6.29 -2.41 22.39
N ARG A 37 7.61 -2.58 22.44
CA ARG A 37 8.46 -2.03 23.50
C ARG A 37 9.02 -0.67 23.08
N PRO A 38 9.43 0.19 24.05
CA PRO A 38 10.05 1.46 23.72
C PRO A 38 11.21 1.31 22.74
N GLY A 39 11.22 2.14 21.68
CA GLY A 39 12.27 2.15 20.66
C GLY A 39 12.08 1.16 19.52
N GLU A 40 11.21 0.15 19.63
CA GLU A 40 11.02 -0.85 18.55
C GLU A 40 10.39 -0.25 17.29
N VAL A 41 9.40 0.64 17.45
CA VAL A 41 8.76 1.28 16.30
C VAL A 41 9.73 2.25 15.63
N ASP A 42 10.49 3.02 16.38
CA ASP A 42 11.50 3.93 15.84
C ASP A 42 12.59 3.15 15.08
N ALA A 43 13.04 2.03 15.63
CA ALA A 43 14.00 1.15 14.95
C ALA A 43 13.45 0.61 13.64
N ALA A 44 12.19 0.16 13.63
CA ALA A 44 11.53 -0.34 12.43
C ALA A 44 11.36 0.74 11.36
N LEU A 45 11.00 1.96 11.76
CA LEU A 45 10.90 3.11 10.85
C LEU A 45 12.26 3.48 10.24
N THR A 46 13.33 3.33 10.99
CA THR A 46 14.70 3.56 10.49
C THR A 46 15.16 2.45 9.55
N GLU A 47 14.87 1.20 9.88
CA GLU A 47 15.23 0.04 9.06
C GLU A 47 14.47 0.02 7.72
N MET A 48 13.21 0.43 7.74
CA MET A 48 12.33 0.43 6.57
C MET A 48 11.77 1.83 6.33
N PRO A 49 12.61 2.77 5.82
CA PRO A 49 12.16 4.14 5.56
C PRO A 49 11.13 4.20 4.43
N SER A 50 10.28 5.22 4.47
CA SER A 50 9.24 5.46 3.47
C SER A 50 9.53 6.70 2.61
N ASP A 51 10.74 7.26 2.67
CA ASP A 51 11.12 8.50 1.98
C ASP A 51 11.02 8.39 0.46
N ASP A 52 11.19 7.18 -0.08
CA ASP A 52 11.07 6.88 -1.51
C ASP A 52 9.62 6.81 -2.01
N LEU A 53 8.64 6.89 -1.11
CA LEU A 53 7.22 6.96 -1.47
C LEU A 53 6.81 8.40 -1.82
N ALA A 54 7.57 9.00 -2.70
CA ALA A 54 7.42 10.35 -3.22
C ALA A 54 8.02 10.42 -4.63
N PRO A 55 7.56 11.35 -5.48
CA PRO A 55 8.19 11.54 -6.80
C PRO A 55 9.70 11.81 -6.69
N PRO A 56 10.54 11.28 -7.60
CA PRO A 56 10.17 10.48 -8.78
C PRO A 56 10.12 8.96 -8.55
N THR A 57 10.42 8.47 -7.36
CA THR A 57 10.61 7.04 -7.06
C THR A 57 9.34 6.31 -6.69
N GLY A 58 8.28 7.03 -6.33
CA GLY A 58 7.01 6.45 -5.94
C GLY A 58 5.98 7.50 -5.57
N LEU A 59 4.98 7.08 -4.82
CA LEU A 59 4.00 7.96 -4.21
C LEU A 59 3.43 7.34 -2.92
N LEU A 60 2.89 8.18 -2.07
CA LEU A 60 2.08 7.79 -0.94
C LEU A 60 0.70 8.40 -1.10
N MET A 61 -0.33 7.63 -0.79
CA MET A 61 -1.69 8.13 -0.66
C MET A 61 -2.18 7.93 0.77
N THR A 62 -2.95 8.88 1.26
CA THR A 62 -3.72 8.78 2.49
C THR A 62 -5.19 8.62 2.15
N ALA A 63 -5.90 7.81 2.92
CA ALA A 63 -7.33 7.62 2.78
C ALA A 63 -8.05 8.27 3.95
N HIS A 64 -9.15 8.93 3.64
CA HIS A 64 -10.03 9.56 4.62
C HIS A 64 -11.39 8.90 4.53
N HIS A 65 -11.98 8.60 5.68
CA HIS A 65 -13.30 8.01 5.80
C HIS A 65 -14.21 9.01 6.54
N ASP A 66 -15.24 9.49 5.84
CA ASP A 66 -16.11 10.54 6.34
C ASP A 66 -15.33 11.77 6.84
N GLY A 67 -14.27 12.13 6.11
CA GLY A 67 -13.42 13.29 6.41
C GLY A 67 -12.31 13.04 7.44
N LEU A 68 -12.23 11.87 8.05
CA LEU A 68 -11.21 11.53 9.05
C LEU A 68 -10.09 10.70 8.43
N PRO A 69 -8.81 10.98 8.76
CA PRO A 69 -7.71 10.13 8.34
C PRO A 69 -7.92 8.69 8.81
N ALA A 70 -7.89 7.74 7.89
CA ALA A 70 -8.30 6.36 8.18
C ALA A 70 -7.36 5.29 7.63
N GLY A 71 -6.46 5.63 6.73
CA GLY A 71 -5.52 4.66 6.18
C GLY A 71 -4.54 5.24 5.19
N CYS A 72 -3.66 4.40 4.68
CA CYS A 72 -2.67 4.78 3.68
C CYS A 72 -2.28 3.59 2.80
N ALA A 73 -1.62 3.89 1.69
CA ALA A 73 -0.92 2.93 0.85
C ALA A 73 0.16 3.64 0.05
N GLY A 74 1.23 2.94 -0.27
CA GLY A 74 2.32 3.46 -1.08
C GLY A 74 2.57 2.64 -2.32
N LEU A 75 3.14 3.29 -3.33
CA LEU A 75 3.64 2.66 -4.54
C LEU A 75 5.10 3.03 -4.76
N ARG A 76 5.91 2.03 -5.10
CA ARG A 76 7.27 2.25 -5.63
C ARG A 76 7.27 1.92 -7.11
N TRP A 77 7.86 2.82 -7.90
CA TRP A 77 7.99 2.58 -9.34
C TRP A 77 9.15 1.63 -9.62
N ARG A 78 8.86 0.61 -10.41
CA ARG A 78 9.86 -0.35 -10.90
C ARG A 78 9.78 -0.36 -12.44
N PRO A 79 10.83 -0.83 -13.14
CA PRO A 79 10.76 -0.92 -14.61
C PRO A 79 9.58 -1.78 -15.07
N GLY A 80 8.57 -1.13 -15.64
CA GLY A 80 7.38 -1.80 -16.20
C GLY A 80 6.30 -2.23 -15.21
N TRP A 81 6.50 -2.06 -13.91
CA TRP A 81 5.53 -2.44 -12.89
C TRP A 81 5.59 -1.53 -11.66
N ALA A 82 4.61 -1.65 -10.79
CA ALA A 82 4.54 -0.89 -9.56
C ALA A 82 4.50 -1.85 -8.36
N GLU A 83 5.17 -1.49 -7.28
CA GLU A 83 5.17 -2.23 -6.03
C GLU A 83 4.26 -1.56 -5.01
N LEU A 84 3.23 -2.28 -4.57
CA LEU A 84 2.35 -1.83 -3.50
C LEU A 84 3.01 -2.13 -2.15
N THR A 85 2.97 -1.16 -1.26
CA THR A 85 3.51 -1.28 0.09
C THR A 85 2.72 -0.41 1.07
N ARG A 86 2.90 -0.62 2.37
CA ARG A 86 2.30 0.23 3.42
C ARG A 86 0.77 0.31 3.37
N LEU A 87 0.09 -0.74 2.91
CA LEU A 87 -1.37 -0.80 2.96
C LEU A 87 -1.84 -0.93 4.41
N TYR A 88 -2.58 0.06 4.86
CA TYR A 88 -3.03 0.15 6.25
C TYR A 88 -4.39 0.83 6.34
N VAL A 89 -5.28 0.26 7.12
CA VAL A 89 -6.56 0.88 7.52
C VAL A 89 -6.61 0.87 9.03
N ARG A 90 -6.90 2.02 9.63
CA ARG A 90 -7.05 2.15 11.07
C ARG A 90 -8.12 1.18 11.60
N PRO A 91 -7.91 0.50 12.74
CA PRO A 91 -8.86 -0.49 13.26
C PRO A 91 -10.29 0.02 13.36
N ALA A 92 -10.50 1.26 13.78
CA ALA A 92 -11.82 1.87 13.90
C ALA A 92 -12.58 2.02 12.58
N HIS A 93 -11.90 1.96 11.45
CA HIS A 93 -12.48 2.13 10.11
C HIS A 93 -12.49 0.84 9.27
N ARG A 94 -12.08 -0.28 9.85
CA ARG A 94 -12.06 -1.58 9.16
C ARG A 94 -13.48 -2.13 8.95
N GLY A 95 -13.64 -2.97 7.91
CA GLY A 95 -14.93 -3.52 7.57
C GLY A 95 -15.84 -2.57 6.80
N ALA A 96 -15.35 -1.42 6.37
CA ALA A 96 -16.10 -0.39 5.66
C ALA A 96 -15.62 -0.15 4.22
N GLY A 97 -14.80 -1.04 3.67
CA GLY A 97 -14.32 -0.96 2.28
C GLY A 97 -13.06 -0.13 2.05
N GLY A 98 -12.33 0.24 3.12
CA GLY A 98 -11.13 1.07 3.01
C GLY A 98 -9.98 0.41 2.26
N GLY A 99 -9.74 -0.86 2.50
CA GLY A 99 -8.73 -1.63 1.78
C GLY A 99 -9.02 -1.69 0.29
N ALA A 100 -10.27 -1.93 -0.09
CA ALA A 100 -10.71 -1.93 -1.48
C ALA A 100 -10.55 -0.54 -2.13
N ALA A 101 -10.87 0.53 -1.42
CA ALA A 101 -10.71 1.90 -1.90
C ALA A 101 -9.22 2.24 -2.13
N LEU A 102 -8.35 1.84 -1.22
CA LEU A 102 -6.90 2.03 -1.36
C LEU A 102 -6.31 1.22 -2.52
N LEU A 103 -6.74 -0.03 -2.70
CA LEU A 103 -6.31 -0.84 -3.84
C LEU A 103 -6.76 -0.22 -5.17
N ALA A 104 -8.00 0.20 -5.27
CA ALA A 104 -8.52 0.84 -6.48
C ALA A 104 -7.74 2.11 -6.82
N ALA A 105 -7.44 2.95 -5.84
CA ALA A 105 -6.65 4.16 -6.04
C ALA A 105 -5.21 3.84 -6.46
N ALA A 106 -4.56 2.86 -5.81
CA ALA A 106 -3.22 2.42 -6.16
C ALA A 106 -3.15 1.89 -7.60
N GLU A 107 -4.12 1.08 -8.00
CA GLU A 107 -4.20 0.55 -9.36
C GLU A 107 -4.38 1.65 -10.39
N ALA A 108 -5.23 2.66 -10.12
CA ALA A 108 -5.43 3.80 -11.00
C ALA A 108 -4.14 4.61 -11.18
N TYR A 109 -3.41 4.89 -10.11
CA TYR A 109 -2.12 5.59 -10.20
C TYR A 109 -1.07 4.76 -10.95
N ALA A 110 -1.05 3.45 -10.74
CA ALA A 110 -0.12 2.57 -11.44
C ALA A 110 -0.41 2.53 -12.95
N VAL A 111 -1.68 2.46 -13.34
CA VAL A 111 -2.10 2.55 -14.76
C VAL A 111 -1.66 3.88 -15.37
N ASP A 112 -1.91 4.98 -14.69
CA ASP A 112 -1.51 6.32 -15.15
C ASP A 112 0.01 6.46 -15.33
N ALA A 113 0.78 5.77 -14.52
CA ALA A 113 2.24 5.73 -14.62
C ALA A 113 2.74 4.78 -15.72
N GLY A 114 1.85 4.05 -16.39
CA GLY A 114 2.21 3.11 -17.46
C GLY A 114 2.66 1.74 -16.97
N ALA A 115 2.41 1.39 -15.71
CA ALA A 115 2.75 0.09 -15.17
C ALA A 115 1.87 -1.01 -15.78
N ALA A 116 2.48 -2.11 -16.22
CA ALA A 116 1.75 -3.25 -16.80
C ALA A 116 1.15 -4.15 -15.72
N ARG A 117 1.67 -4.08 -14.51
CA ARG A 117 1.24 -4.89 -13.37
C ARG A 117 1.58 -4.22 -12.05
N ILE A 118 0.91 -4.66 -11.02
CA ILE A 118 1.21 -4.30 -9.65
C ILE A 118 1.61 -5.57 -8.89
N ARG A 119 2.65 -5.49 -8.10
CA ARG A 119 3.16 -6.58 -7.27
C ARG A 119 3.29 -6.13 -5.83
N LEU A 120 3.26 -7.09 -4.93
CA LEU A 120 3.46 -6.86 -3.51
C LEU A 120 4.04 -8.11 -2.85
N ASP A 121 4.69 -7.92 -1.73
CA ASP A 121 4.96 -8.99 -0.78
C ASP A 121 4.25 -8.71 0.55
N THR A 122 3.97 -9.76 1.29
CA THR A 122 3.29 -9.68 2.57
C THR A 122 3.71 -10.82 3.48
N ARG A 123 3.30 -10.75 4.75
CA ARG A 123 3.61 -11.76 5.75
C ARG A 123 2.46 -12.76 5.89
N SER A 124 2.79 -13.97 6.35
CA SER A 124 1.80 -15.04 6.57
C SER A 124 0.76 -14.68 7.62
N ASP A 125 1.13 -13.88 8.62
CA ASP A 125 0.25 -13.46 9.71
C ASP A 125 -0.77 -12.37 9.30
N LEU A 126 -0.57 -11.74 8.15
CA LEU A 126 -1.49 -10.72 7.60
C LEU A 126 -2.62 -11.38 6.79
N VAL A 127 -3.41 -12.21 7.46
CA VAL A 127 -4.46 -13.02 6.82
C VAL A 127 -5.52 -12.17 6.14
N GLU A 128 -5.90 -11.05 6.75
CA GLU A 128 -6.91 -10.13 6.23
C GLU A 128 -6.45 -9.47 4.93
N ALA A 129 -5.18 -9.05 4.88
CA ALA A 129 -4.59 -8.45 3.69
C ALA A 129 -4.51 -9.47 2.55
N ARG A 130 -4.07 -10.69 2.84
CA ARG A 130 -4.00 -11.77 1.84
C ARG A 130 -5.37 -12.08 1.25
N ALA A 131 -6.41 -12.14 2.09
CA ALA A 131 -7.79 -12.35 1.63
C ALA A 131 -8.29 -11.18 0.78
N LEU A 132 -7.94 -9.94 1.14
CA LEU A 132 -8.27 -8.75 0.35
C LEU A 132 -7.65 -8.83 -1.04
N TYR A 133 -6.36 -9.14 -1.15
CA TYR A 133 -5.68 -9.26 -2.43
C TYR A 133 -6.32 -10.34 -3.31
N ALA A 134 -6.60 -11.50 -2.76
CA ALA A 134 -7.25 -12.59 -3.50
C ALA A 134 -8.62 -12.19 -4.05
N ARG A 135 -9.44 -11.48 -3.26
CA ARG A 135 -10.76 -11.00 -3.68
C ARG A 135 -10.69 -9.94 -4.78
N HIS A 136 -9.59 -9.22 -4.88
CA HIS A 136 -9.42 -8.12 -5.85
C HIS A 136 -8.58 -8.51 -7.07
N GLY A 137 -8.43 -9.80 -7.33
CA GLY A 137 -7.82 -10.29 -8.56
C GLY A 137 -6.30 -10.43 -8.51
N TYR A 138 -5.71 -10.34 -7.33
CA TYR A 138 -4.29 -10.64 -7.14
C TYR A 138 -4.10 -12.15 -7.04
N ARG A 139 -3.11 -12.66 -7.73
CA ARG A 139 -2.72 -14.07 -7.67
C ARG A 139 -1.36 -14.22 -6.99
N GLU A 140 -1.19 -15.29 -6.28
CA GLU A 140 0.10 -15.62 -5.66
C GLU A 140 1.11 -16.02 -6.74
N ILE A 141 2.34 -15.50 -6.61
CA ILE A 141 3.45 -15.72 -7.54
C ILE A 141 4.70 -16.19 -6.78
N PRO A 142 5.71 -16.74 -7.49
CA PRO A 142 7.00 -17.02 -6.87
C PRO A 142 7.66 -15.76 -6.32
N ALA A 143 8.51 -15.93 -5.31
CA ALA A 143 9.26 -14.85 -4.68
C ALA A 143 10.10 -14.07 -5.70
N TYR A 144 9.99 -12.75 -5.67
CA TYR A 144 10.85 -11.84 -6.45
C TYR A 144 11.71 -10.95 -5.54
N THR A 145 11.50 -11.04 -4.23
CA THR A 145 12.32 -10.38 -3.21
C THR A 145 12.80 -11.41 -2.20
N SER A 146 13.80 -11.03 -1.41
CA SER A 146 14.27 -11.80 -0.26
C SER A 146 14.22 -10.91 0.98
N GLY A 147 14.16 -11.54 2.15
CA GLY A 147 14.13 -10.83 3.41
C GLY A 147 13.21 -11.53 4.41
N PRO A 148 13.36 -11.24 5.71
CA PRO A 148 12.65 -11.96 6.75
C PRO A 148 11.14 -11.68 6.79
N TYR A 149 10.70 -10.54 6.22
CA TYR A 149 9.31 -10.09 6.29
C TYR A 149 8.50 -10.40 5.04
N ALA A 150 9.14 -10.85 3.95
CA ALA A 150 8.47 -11.23 2.72
C ALA A 150 8.26 -12.75 2.74
N GLN A 151 7.00 -13.19 2.82
CA GLN A 151 6.62 -14.60 2.97
C GLN A 151 5.63 -15.05 1.90
N HIS A 152 4.87 -14.13 1.32
CA HIS A 152 3.95 -14.35 0.21
C HIS A 152 4.08 -13.21 -0.80
N TRP A 153 3.98 -13.52 -2.07
CA TRP A 153 4.09 -12.56 -3.18
C TRP A 153 2.85 -12.65 -4.05
N PHE A 154 2.33 -11.50 -4.46
CA PHE A 154 1.12 -11.41 -5.26
C PHE A 154 1.34 -10.48 -6.45
N GLU A 155 0.58 -10.70 -7.51
CA GLU A 155 0.60 -9.91 -8.72
C GLU A 155 -0.80 -9.73 -9.27
N LYS A 156 -1.07 -8.56 -9.82
CA LYS A 156 -2.25 -8.30 -10.64
C LYS A 156 -1.82 -7.61 -11.93
N SER A 157 -2.25 -8.14 -13.07
CA SER A 157 -2.09 -7.47 -14.36
C SER A 157 -3.02 -6.27 -14.43
N LEU A 158 -2.50 -5.16 -14.94
CA LEU A 158 -3.26 -3.93 -15.10
C LEU A 158 -3.62 -3.70 -16.56
N PRO A 159 -4.75 -3.01 -16.85
CA PRO A 159 -5.08 -2.62 -18.20
C PRO A 159 -4.05 -1.62 -18.73
N ALA A 160 -3.87 -1.56 -20.04
CA ALA A 160 -3.06 -0.54 -20.65
C ALA A 160 -3.64 0.84 -20.32
N ARG A 161 -2.74 1.83 -20.13
CA ARG A 161 -3.16 3.23 -20.05
C ARG A 161 -3.96 3.56 -21.29
N VAL A 162 -5.12 4.17 -21.10
CA VAL A 162 -5.87 4.75 -22.21
C VAL A 162 -5.12 6.03 -22.60
N ASP A 163 -4.18 5.91 -23.53
CA ASP A 163 -3.71 7.08 -24.24
C ASP A 163 -4.92 7.65 -24.98
N ASP A 164 -5.13 8.95 -24.83
CA ASP A 164 -6.14 9.62 -25.62
C ASP A 164 -5.99 9.14 -27.05
N ALA A 165 -7.02 8.44 -27.52
CA ALA A 165 -6.98 7.78 -28.81
C ALA A 165 -6.43 8.76 -29.84
N ALA A 166 -5.37 8.37 -30.52
CA ALA A 166 -4.82 9.16 -31.60
C ALA A 166 -5.99 9.57 -32.48
N THR A 167 -6.25 10.87 -32.53
CA THR A 167 -7.29 11.42 -33.38
C THR A 167 -7.00 10.89 -34.79
N PRO A 168 -7.90 10.15 -35.41
CA PRO A 168 -7.64 9.71 -36.77
C PRO A 168 -7.43 10.93 -37.65
N ARG A 169 -6.32 10.95 -38.35
CA ARG A 169 -6.06 11.99 -39.33
C ARG A 169 -6.94 11.76 -40.54
#